data_a91fa0ed3508774eefab9cb734bca9a8
#
_entry.id   a91fa0ed3508774eefab9cb734bca9a8
#
_cell.length_a   1.000
_cell.length_b   1.000
_cell.length_c   1.000
_cell.angle_alpha   90.00
_cell.angle_beta   90.00
_cell.angle_gamma   90.00
#
_symmetry.space_group_name_H-M   'P 1'
#
loop_
_entity.id
_entity.type
_entity.pdbx_description
1 polymer ?
#
loop_
_entity_poly.entity_id
_entity_poly.type
_entity_poly.pdbx_seq_one_letter_code
_entity_poly.pdbx_strand_id
1 'polypeptide(L)'
;MWQQLNKNNQLSREKGVYSMSTKANNSKTKKKQEKDLENQVKTLEIKTETMKKMEKEKKEREKIVKEKVDIIREDLKNQLLAQNKFGKQFDDMVEDYIFLVKLKEELQYDIKSNGIRYFTTTGNGFTSSKPNESVPNLLKVNGQMLKILQDLELKAPEENSGGEGDDLL
;
A
#
# COMPACT_ATOMS: atom_id res chain seq x y z
N MET A 1 81.29 17.72 12.25
CA MET A 1 80.70 17.65 10.91
C MET A 1 79.87 16.37 10.62
N TRP A 2 80.25 15.19 11.07
CA TRP A 2 79.56 13.92 10.86
C TRP A 2 78.20 13.78 11.61
N GLN A 3 77.98 14.40 12.73
CA GLN A 3 76.74 14.30 13.49
C GLN A 3 75.59 15.11 12.91
N GLN A 4 75.82 16.19 12.17
CA GLN A 4 74.77 16.98 11.48
C GLN A 4 74.27 16.30 10.22
N LEU A 5 75.09 15.58 9.50
CA LEU A 5 74.68 14.80 8.31
C LEU A 5 73.73 13.65 8.64
N ASN A 6 73.95 13.01 9.82
CA ASN A 6 73.10 11.89 10.24
C ASN A 6 71.71 12.35 10.71
N LYS A 7 71.61 13.52 11.38
CA LYS A 7 70.30 14.12 11.74
C LYS A 7 69.47 14.53 10.52
N ASN A 8 70.08 15.07 9.49
CA ASN A 8 69.37 15.46 8.29
C ASN A 8 68.88 14.25 7.47
N ASN A 9 69.61 13.12 7.52
CA ASN A 9 69.21 11.90 6.83
C ASN A 9 68.07 11.15 7.61
N GLN A 10 68.01 11.25 8.94
CA GLN A 10 66.88 10.75 9.72
C GLN A 10 65.61 11.58 9.49
N LEU A 11 65.69 12.90 9.54
CA LEU A 11 64.58 13.80 9.26
C LEU A 11 63.98 13.65 7.87
N SER A 12 64.81 13.37 6.85
CA SER A 12 64.34 13.09 5.49
C SER A 12 63.62 11.73 5.36
N ARG A 13 64.05 10.71 6.11
CA ARG A 13 63.38 9.39 6.14
C ARG A 13 62.03 9.46 6.89
N GLU A 14 61.95 10.16 8.01
CA GLU A 14 60.71 10.34 8.75
C GLU A 14 59.65 11.13 7.95
N LYS A 15 60.05 12.20 7.25
CA LYS A 15 59.13 12.96 6.34
C LYS A 15 58.66 12.11 5.18
N GLY A 16 59.49 11.23 4.62
CA GLY A 16 59.15 10.32 3.54
C GLY A 16 58.13 9.25 3.97
N VAL A 17 58.29 8.69 5.17
CA VAL A 17 57.35 7.69 5.71
C VAL A 17 56.01 8.33 6.08
N TYR A 18 56.01 9.54 6.65
CA TYR A 18 54.74 10.26 6.93
C TYR A 18 54.00 10.64 5.68
N SER A 19 54.68 11.05 4.61
CA SER A 19 54.06 11.43 3.32
C SER A 19 53.42 10.19 2.60
N MET A 20 54.00 9.01 2.69
CA MET A 20 53.46 7.80 2.10
C MET A 20 52.28 7.25 2.88
N SER A 21 52.29 7.30 4.21
CA SER A 21 51.21 6.85 5.07
C SER A 21 49.93 7.67 4.89
N THR A 22 50.06 9.01 4.80
CA THR A 22 48.90 9.90 4.59
C THR A 22 48.26 9.73 3.21
N LYS A 23 49.07 9.51 2.14
CA LYS A 23 48.55 9.24 0.79
C LYS A 23 47.80 7.89 0.71
N ALA A 24 48.31 6.83 1.34
CA ALA A 24 47.68 5.55 1.35
C ALA A 24 46.35 5.52 2.16
N ASN A 25 46.29 6.25 3.28
CA ASN A 25 45.06 6.40 4.06
C ASN A 25 44.01 7.24 3.30
N ASN A 26 44.39 8.28 2.59
CA ASN A 26 43.48 9.12 1.84
C ASN A 26 42.89 8.37 0.62
N SER A 27 43.64 7.48 -0.02
CA SER A 27 43.12 6.62 -1.10
C SER A 27 42.16 5.55 -0.63
N LYS A 28 42.36 4.96 0.54
CA LYS A 28 41.45 3.99 1.15
C LYS A 28 40.12 4.64 1.56
N THR A 29 40.19 5.84 2.13
CA THR A 29 39.01 6.62 2.53
C THR A 29 38.17 7.02 1.32
N LYS A 30 38.79 7.50 0.23
CA LYS A 30 38.08 7.80 -1.02
C LYS A 30 37.36 6.58 -1.61
N LYS A 31 38.03 5.43 -1.72
CA LYS A 31 37.42 4.20 -2.22
C LYS A 31 36.26 3.73 -1.36
N LYS A 32 36.31 3.91 -0.05
CA LYS A 32 35.20 3.60 0.85
C LYS A 32 34.02 4.53 0.62
N GLN A 33 34.26 5.83 0.49
CA GLN A 33 33.22 6.82 0.21
C GLN A 33 32.55 6.59 -1.15
N GLU A 34 33.31 6.26 -2.20
CA GLU A 34 32.78 5.92 -3.53
C GLU A 34 31.87 4.70 -3.48
N LYS A 35 32.27 3.65 -2.74
CA LYS A 35 31.45 2.44 -2.56
C LYS A 35 30.19 2.69 -1.75
N ASP A 36 30.24 3.51 -0.72
CA ASP A 36 29.10 3.90 0.08
C ASP A 36 28.11 4.74 -0.75
N LEU A 37 28.61 5.63 -1.61
CA LEU A 37 27.80 6.42 -2.52
C LEU A 37 27.14 5.53 -3.59
N GLU A 38 27.85 4.60 -4.16
CA GLU A 38 27.32 3.63 -5.13
C GLU A 38 26.20 2.78 -4.52
N ASN A 39 26.36 2.32 -3.27
CA ASN A 39 25.32 1.60 -2.55
C ASN A 39 24.09 2.46 -2.26
N GLN A 40 24.28 3.74 -1.95
CA GLN A 40 23.16 4.68 -1.74
C GLN A 40 22.40 4.91 -3.07
N VAL A 41 23.10 5.09 -4.18
CA VAL A 41 22.46 5.24 -5.50
C VAL A 41 21.65 4.00 -5.85
N LYS A 42 22.19 2.78 -5.73
CA LYS A 42 21.46 1.54 -5.97
C LYS A 42 20.21 1.42 -5.08
N THR A 43 20.33 1.82 -3.81
CA THR A 43 19.19 1.80 -2.88
C THR A 43 18.08 2.78 -3.30
N LEU A 44 18.45 3.95 -3.81
CA LEU A 44 17.51 4.94 -4.32
C LEU A 44 16.84 4.47 -5.61
N GLU A 45 17.59 3.85 -6.52
CA GLU A 45 17.05 3.28 -7.76
C GLU A 45 16.00 2.18 -7.46
N ILE A 46 16.31 1.24 -6.56
CA ILE A 46 15.36 0.22 -6.11
C ILE A 46 14.11 0.84 -5.51
N LYS A 47 14.25 1.87 -4.66
CA LYS A 47 13.09 2.58 -4.09
C LYS A 47 12.23 3.24 -5.15
N THR A 48 12.85 3.88 -6.14
CA THR A 48 12.09 4.54 -7.22
C THR A 48 11.36 3.55 -8.11
N GLU A 49 11.95 2.40 -8.40
CA GLU A 49 11.28 1.33 -9.16
C GLU A 49 10.11 0.71 -8.38
N THR A 50 10.31 0.45 -7.08
CA THR A 50 9.23 -0.08 -6.23
C THR A 50 8.08 0.91 -6.10
N MET A 51 8.35 2.21 -5.96
CA MET A 51 7.31 3.25 -5.93
C MET A 51 6.52 3.31 -7.25
N LYS A 52 7.20 3.28 -8.39
CA LYS A 52 6.54 3.25 -9.71
C LYS A 52 5.66 2.02 -9.89
N LYS A 53 6.11 0.85 -9.42
CA LYS A 53 5.33 -0.38 -9.46
C LYS A 53 4.08 -0.27 -8.59
N MET A 54 4.21 0.21 -7.36
CA MET A 54 3.09 0.42 -6.44
C MET A 54 2.07 1.43 -7.00
N GLU A 55 2.54 2.49 -7.63
CA GLU A 55 1.66 3.49 -8.25
C GLU A 55 0.88 2.89 -9.44
N LYS A 56 1.52 2.07 -10.26
CA LYS A 56 0.87 1.36 -11.36
C LYS A 56 -0.20 0.39 -10.85
N GLU A 57 0.13 -0.40 -9.83
CA GLU A 57 -0.82 -1.33 -9.21
C GLU A 57 -2.01 -0.60 -8.57
N LYS A 58 -1.76 0.56 -7.96
CA LYS A 58 -2.81 1.42 -7.40
C LYS A 58 -3.77 1.92 -8.49
N LYS A 59 -3.24 2.46 -9.59
CA LYS A 59 -4.05 2.95 -10.72
C LYS A 59 -4.89 1.84 -11.34
N GLU A 60 -4.32 0.65 -11.51
CA GLU A 60 -5.05 -0.50 -12.04
C GLU A 60 -6.19 -0.92 -11.12
N ARG A 61 -5.94 -0.98 -9.82
CA ARG A 61 -6.97 -1.26 -8.82
C ARG A 61 -8.08 -0.21 -8.83
N GLU A 62 -7.74 1.08 -8.85
CA GLU A 62 -8.70 2.17 -8.93
C GLU A 62 -9.60 2.06 -10.17
N LYS A 63 -9.05 1.65 -11.30
CA LYS A 63 -9.80 1.40 -12.52
C LYS A 63 -10.81 0.26 -12.35
N ILE A 64 -10.37 -0.88 -11.82
CA ILE A 64 -11.22 -2.04 -11.56
C ILE A 64 -12.36 -1.67 -10.59
N VAL A 65 -12.04 -0.95 -9.50
CA VAL A 65 -13.04 -0.50 -8.54
C VAL A 65 -14.04 0.46 -9.19
N LYS A 66 -13.59 1.36 -10.05
CA LYS A 66 -14.45 2.28 -10.77
C LYS A 66 -15.43 1.54 -11.69
N GLU A 67 -14.94 0.61 -12.50
CA GLU A 67 -15.80 -0.21 -13.38
C GLU A 67 -16.85 -0.99 -12.58
N LYS A 68 -16.43 -1.63 -11.48
CA LYS A 68 -17.34 -2.33 -10.56
C LYS A 68 -18.41 -1.42 -9.98
N VAL A 69 -18.02 -0.23 -9.55
CA VAL A 69 -18.92 0.77 -8.95
C VAL A 69 -19.94 1.27 -9.99
N ASP A 70 -19.51 1.52 -11.22
CA ASP A 70 -20.39 1.99 -12.29
C ASP A 70 -21.45 0.93 -12.65
N ILE A 71 -21.06 -0.34 -12.71
CA ILE A 71 -22.01 -1.47 -12.92
C ILE A 71 -23.02 -1.55 -11.77
N ILE A 72 -22.56 -1.50 -10.52
CA ILE A 72 -23.46 -1.57 -9.34
C ILE A 72 -24.42 -0.39 -9.33
N ARG A 73 -23.95 0.82 -9.63
CA ARG A 73 -24.79 2.03 -9.68
C ARG A 73 -25.89 1.89 -10.70
N GLU A 74 -25.55 1.44 -11.91
CA GLU A 74 -26.50 1.26 -12.99
C GLU A 74 -27.55 0.19 -12.65
N ASP A 75 -27.10 -0.94 -12.09
CA ASP A 75 -27.99 -2.02 -11.66
C ASP A 75 -28.96 -1.58 -10.57
N LEU A 76 -28.51 -0.89 -9.53
CA LEU A 76 -29.37 -0.34 -8.48
C LEU A 76 -30.40 0.64 -9.03
N LYS A 77 -30.01 1.53 -9.94
CA LYS A 77 -30.93 2.47 -10.58
C LYS A 77 -31.98 1.75 -11.43
N ASN A 78 -31.59 0.73 -12.18
CA ASN A 78 -32.52 -0.06 -12.99
C ASN A 78 -33.51 -0.82 -12.10
N GLN A 79 -33.08 -1.38 -10.98
CA GLN A 79 -33.96 -2.04 -10.01
C GLN A 79 -34.97 -1.07 -9.38
N LEU A 80 -34.55 0.15 -9.03
CA LEU A 80 -35.44 1.19 -8.52
C LEU A 80 -36.46 1.63 -9.57
N LEU A 81 -36.03 1.81 -10.81
CA LEU A 81 -36.93 2.14 -11.94
C LEU A 81 -37.98 1.05 -12.16
N ALA A 82 -37.56 -0.23 -12.12
CA ALA A 82 -38.48 -1.38 -12.23
C ALA A 82 -39.53 -1.43 -11.12
N GLN A 83 -39.23 -0.88 -9.94
CA GLN A 83 -40.14 -0.76 -8.81
C GLN A 83 -40.93 0.56 -8.78
N ASN A 84 -40.87 1.39 -9.84
CA ASN A 84 -41.47 2.73 -9.89
C ASN A 84 -41.04 3.65 -8.73
N LYS A 85 -39.80 3.50 -8.24
CA LYS A 85 -39.22 4.34 -7.20
C LYS A 85 -38.42 5.46 -7.84
N PHE A 86 -38.95 6.67 -7.81
CA PHE A 86 -38.36 7.86 -8.39
C PHE A 86 -38.16 8.90 -7.32
N GLY A 87 -37.11 9.70 -7.44
CA GLY A 87 -36.85 10.84 -6.59
C GLY A 87 -35.40 10.96 -6.18
N LYS A 88 -34.97 12.19 -5.90
CA LYS A 88 -33.59 12.49 -5.52
C LYS A 88 -33.14 11.76 -4.27
N GLN A 89 -34.05 11.45 -3.35
CA GLN A 89 -33.72 10.69 -2.13
C GLN A 89 -33.23 9.28 -2.45
N PHE A 90 -33.77 8.63 -3.49
CA PHE A 90 -33.29 7.31 -3.92
C PHE A 90 -31.95 7.41 -4.63
N ASP A 91 -31.74 8.45 -5.44
CA ASP A 91 -30.44 8.70 -6.06
C ASP A 91 -29.36 8.94 -5.01
N ASP A 92 -29.65 9.71 -3.96
CA ASP A 92 -28.74 9.99 -2.85
C ASP A 92 -28.37 8.70 -2.09
N MET A 93 -29.37 7.88 -1.76
CA MET A 93 -29.13 6.59 -1.12
C MET A 93 -28.28 5.64 -1.98
N VAL A 94 -28.46 5.66 -3.29
CA VAL A 94 -27.61 4.91 -4.23
C VAL A 94 -26.18 5.42 -4.18
N GLU A 95 -25.96 6.74 -4.21
CA GLU A 95 -24.59 7.28 -4.12
C GLU A 95 -23.94 7.02 -2.76
N ASP A 96 -24.70 7.03 -1.66
CA ASP A 96 -24.21 6.59 -0.33
C ASP A 96 -23.78 5.12 -0.36
N TYR A 97 -24.59 4.25 -0.97
CA TYR A 97 -24.22 2.85 -1.13
C TYR A 97 -22.93 2.69 -1.95
N ILE A 98 -22.80 3.44 -3.05
CA ILE A 98 -21.61 3.45 -3.91
C ILE A 98 -20.37 3.95 -3.16
N PHE A 99 -20.53 4.96 -2.30
CA PHE A 99 -19.44 5.40 -1.42
C PHE A 99 -18.99 4.28 -0.47
N LEU A 100 -19.94 3.57 0.13
CA LEU A 100 -19.62 2.43 1.00
C LEU A 100 -18.98 1.27 0.25
N VAL A 101 -19.34 1.01 -1.00
CA VAL A 101 -18.66 0.01 -1.86
C VAL A 101 -17.18 0.37 -2.02
N LYS A 102 -16.87 1.63 -2.34
CA LYS A 102 -15.48 2.09 -2.45
C LYS A 102 -14.71 1.94 -1.14
N LEU A 103 -15.33 2.38 -0.03
CA LEU A 103 -14.74 2.24 1.31
C LEU A 103 -14.47 0.78 1.68
N LYS A 104 -15.40 -0.12 1.35
CA LYS A 104 -15.24 -1.56 1.53
C LYS A 104 -14.04 -2.11 0.79
N GLU A 105 -13.83 -1.72 -0.48
CA GLU A 105 -12.67 -2.14 -1.28
C GLU A 105 -11.35 -1.68 -0.65
N GLU A 106 -11.29 -0.44 -0.12
CA GLU A 106 -10.11 0.08 0.56
C GLU A 106 -9.80 -0.70 1.86
N LEU A 107 -10.82 -0.96 2.69
CA LEU A 107 -10.67 -1.75 3.92
C LEU A 107 -10.23 -3.18 3.63
N GLN A 108 -10.79 -3.81 2.60
CA GLN A 108 -10.39 -5.15 2.17
C GLN A 108 -8.95 -5.20 1.66
N TYR A 109 -8.53 -4.16 0.92
CA TYR A 109 -7.16 -4.05 0.47
C TYR A 109 -6.19 -3.88 1.64
N ASP A 110 -6.52 -3.03 2.61
CA ASP A 110 -5.71 -2.85 3.82
C ASP A 110 -5.54 -4.16 4.60
N ILE A 111 -6.65 -4.92 4.78
CA ILE A 111 -6.60 -6.22 5.45
C ILE A 111 -5.76 -7.23 4.67
N LYS A 112 -5.84 -7.23 3.34
CA LYS A 112 -5.00 -8.11 2.50
C LYS A 112 -3.53 -7.76 2.58
N SER A 113 -3.21 -6.48 2.67
CA SER A 113 -1.83 -5.97 2.67
C SER A 113 -1.17 -6.11 4.05
N ASN A 114 -1.89 -5.77 5.12
CA ASN A 114 -1.37 -5.69 6.48
C ASN A 114 -1.79 -6.86 7.37
N GLY A 115 -2.74 -7.68 6.91
CA GLY A 115 -3.33 -8.77 7.69
C GLY A 115 -4.34 -8.28 8.73
N ILE A 116 -4.93 -9.22 9.47
CA ILE A 116 -5.88 -8.93 10.57
C ILE A 116 -5.20 -8.39 11.83
N ARG A 117 -3.89 -8.55 11.92
CA ARG A 117 -3.03 -7.99 12.99
C ARG A 117 -1.71 -7.55 12.37
N TYR A 118 -1.15 -6.48 12.89
CA TYR A 118 0.18 -6.00 12.49
C TYR A 118 1.07 -5.82 13.72
N PHE A 119 2.38 -5.89 13.50
CA PHE A 119 3.38 -5.71 14.55
C PHE A 119 3.91 -4.29 14.51
N THR A 120 3.94 -3.63 15.67
CA THR A 120 4.54 -2.31 15.82
C THR A 120 5.69 -2.41 16.83
N THR A 121 6.83 -1.82 16.48
CA THR A 121 7.97 -1.71 17.39
C THR A 121 7.95 -0.33 18.04
N THR A 122 7.93 -0.29 19.36
CA THR A 122 8.03 0.95 20.14
C THR A 122 9.45 1.49 20.10
N GLY A 123 9.64 2.77 20.45
CA GLY A 123 10.96 3.40 20.51
C GLY A 123 11.98 2.70 21.42
N ASN A 124 11.51 1.89 22.36
CA ASN A 124 12.34 1.07 23.26
C ASN A 124 12.62 -0.34 22.71
N GLY A 125 12.32 -0.62 21.44
CA GLY A 125 12.59 -1.92 20.82
C GLY A 125 11.57 -3.03 21.11
N PHE A 126 10.53 -2.78 21.90
CA PHE A 126 9.48 -3.77 22.15
C PHE A 126 8.54 -3.88 20.96
N THR A 127 8.36 -5.11 20.48
CA THR A 127 7.40 -5.41 19.43
C THR A 127 6.07 -5.85 20.04
N SER A 128 4.99 -5.16 19.70
CA SER A 128 3.63 -5.53 20.12
C SER A 128 2.74 -5.80 18.92
N SER A 129 1.84 -6.77 19.06
CA SER A 129 0.84 -7.09 18.04
C SER A 129 -0.43 -6.27 18.29
N LYS A 130 -0.87 -5.51 17.30
CA LYS A 130 -2.11 -4.72 17.35
C LYS A 130 -3.14 -5.29 16.36
N PRO A 131 -4.43 -5.28 16.72
CA PRO A 131 -5.47 -5.62 15.75
C PRO A 131 -5.52 -4.58 14.64
N ASN A 132 -5.84 -5.01 13.42
CA ASN A 132 -6.08 -4.09 12.32
C ASN A 132 -7.51 -3.53 12.44
N GLU A 133 -7.60 -2.21 12.60
CA GLU A 133 -8.88 -1.50 12.76
C GLU A 133 -9.75 -1.56 11.50
N SER A 134 -9.19 -1.86 10.34
CA SER A 134 -9.95 -2.08 9.12
C SER A 134 -10.90 -3.28 9.22
N VAL A 135 -10.61 -4.27 10.08
CA VAL A 135 -11.48 -5.44 10.28
C VAL A 135 -12.83 -5.05 10.92
N PRO A 136 -12.89 -4.42 12.10
CA PRO A 136 -14.16 -3.99 12.68
C PRO A 136 -14.85 -2.93 11.83
N ASN A 137 -14.11 -2.05 11.14
CA ASN A 137 -14.69 -1.05 10.25
C ASN A 137 -15.34 -1.70 9.04
N LEU A 138 -14.75 -2.73 8.46
CA LEU A 138 -15.35 -3.50 7.36
C LEU A 138 -16.70 -4.11 7.76
N LEU A 139 -16.81 -4.66 8.98
CA LEU A 139 -18.06 -5.21 9.49
C LEU A 139 -19.15 -4.13 9.63
N LYS A 140 -18.77 -2.93 10.14
CA LYS A 140 -19.69 -1.79 10.23
C LYS A 140 -20.18 -1.34 8.86
N VAL A 141 -19.24 -1.20 7.89
CA VAL A 141 -19.57 -0.82 6.51
C VAL A 141 -20.56 -1.83 5.90
N ASN A 142 -20.31 -3.13 6.04
CA ASN A 142 -21.21 -4.16 5.54
C ASN A 142 -22.62 -4.04 6.17
N GLY A 143 -22.70 -3.76 7.47
CA GLY A 143 -23.98 -3.53 8.15
C GLY A 143 -24.74 -2.31 7.60
N GLN A 144 -24.03 -1.19 7.34
CA GLN A 144 -24.64 0.01 6.75
C GLN A 144 -25.10 -0.25 5.30
N MET A 145 -24.30 -0.97 4.51
CA MET A 145 -24.67 -1.34 3.13
C MET A 145 -25.97 -2.17 3.12
N LEU A 146 -26.08 -3.17 4.01
CA LEU A 146 -27.31 -3.98 4.12
C LEU A 146 -28.50 -3.11 4.52
N LYS A 147 -28.31 -2.16 5.43
CA LYS A 147 -29.37 -1.25 5.85
C LYS A 147 -29.86 -0.37 4.68
N ILE A 148 -28.96 0.20 3.89
CA ILE A 148 -29.36 1.00 2.71
C ILE A 148 -30.15 0.14 1.72
N LEU A 149 -29.74 -1.11 1.45
CA LEU A 149 -30.50 -2.00 0.56
C LEU A 149 -31.89 -2.35 1.12
N GLN A 150 -32.01 -2.48 2.43
CA GLN A 150 -33.31 -2.66 3.09
C GLN A 150 -34.21 -1.41 2.98
N ASP A 151 -33.63 -0.22 3.20
CA ASP A 151 -34.35 1.05 3.09
C ASP A 151 -34.76 1.34 1.65
N LEU A 152 -33.98 0.89 0.65
CA LEU A 152 -34.33 0.91 -0.76
C LEU A 152 -35.38 -0.17 -1.12
N GLU A 153 -35.67 -1.11 -0.20
CA GLU A 153 -36.55 -2.27 -0.40
C GLU A 153 -36.16 -3.11 -1.64
N LEU A 154 -34.86 -3.18 -1.93
CA LEU A 154 -34.35 -4.04 -2.99
C LEU A 154 -34.30 -5.47 -2.51
N LYS A 155 -35.22 -6.30 -3.01
CA LYS A 155 -35.25 -7.74 -2.78
C LYS A 155 -34.24 -8.43 -3.70
N ALA A 156 -33.66 -9.52 -3.23
CA ALA A 156 -32.96 -10.43 -4.11
C ALA A 156 -33.91 -10.85 -5.25
N PRO A 157 -33.44 -10.98 -6.50
CA PRO A 157 -34.28 -11.52 -7.56
C PRO A 157 -34.86 -12.86 -7.08
N GLU A 158 -36.17 -12.97 -7.16
CA GLU A 158 -36.84 -14.25 -6.90
C GLU A 158 -36.27 -15.22 -7.95
N GLU A 159 -35.52 -16.21 -7.50
CA GLU A 159 -35.22 -17.35 -8.35
C GLU A 159 -36.55 -17.92 -8.75
N ASN A 160 -36.94 -17.79 -10.02
CA ASN A 160 -38.04 -18.52 -10.59
C ASN A 160 -37.70 -20.01 -10.45
N SER A 161 -38.03 -20.56 -9.32
CA SER A 161 -38.20 -22.00 -9.19
C SER A 161 -39.38 -22.35 -10.07
N GLY A 162 -39.12 -22.43 -11.39
CA GLY A 162 -39.99 -23.11 -12.31
C GLY A 162 -40.16 -24.54 -11.80
N GLY A 163 -41.16 -24.70 -10.96
CA GLY A 163 -41.67 -26.03 -10.61
C GLY A 163 -42.24 -26.60 -11.89
N GLU A 164 -41.43 -27.33 -12.67
CA GLU A 164 -41.96 -28.39 -13.51
C GLU A 164 -42.54 -29.42 -12.56
N GLY A 165 -43.85 -29.31 -12.39
CA GLY A 165 -44.62 -30.37 -11.80
C GLY A 165 -44.43 -31.62 -12.62
N ASP A 166 -43.72 -32.56 -12.05
CA ASP A 166 -43.61 -33.93 -12.55
C ASP A 166 -44.97 -34.62 -12.27
N ASP A 167 -45.87 -34.43 -13.22
CA ASP A 167 -47.10 -35.21 -13.32
C ASP A 167 -46.74 -36.58 -13.91
N LEU A 168 -46.23 -37.48 -13.05
CA LEU A 168 -46.14 -38.90 -13.32
C LEU A 168 -47.17 -39.64 -12.48
N LEU A 169 -48.31 -39.85 -13.10
CA LEU A 169 -49.21 -40.98 -12.81
C LEU A 169 -49.33 -41.88 -14.04
#